data_5341ce50e030db3c3a0c3af3eab7c05b
#
_entry.id   5341ce50e030db3c3a0c3af3eab7c05b
#
_cell.length_a   1.000
_cell.length_b   1.000
_cell.length_c   1.000
_cell.angle_alpha   90.00
_cell.angle_beta   90.00
_cell.angle_gamma   90.00
#
_symmetry.space_group_name_H-M   'P 1'
#
loop_
_entity.id
_entity.type
_entity.pdbx_description
1 polymer ?
#
loop_
_entity_poly.entity_id
_entity_poly.type
_entity_poly.pdbx_seq_one_letter_code
_entity_poly.pdbx_strand_id
1 'polypeptide(L)'
;MDIQDIKSQFQLLSFMVVKLEFNNTFLIYDERKPGKKEIDVAYKICHTDVIEEKNKRIGALDLIINVSSKIDEQEYTLKAIIRGFFDAPDEMSEDTFTQLLRINGCTALYSIGRGI
;
A
#
# COMPACT_ATOMS: atom_id res chain seq x y z
N MET A 1 -27.08 7.16 -2.04
CA MET A 1 -26.00 6.71 -2.95
C MET A 1 -25.74 5.22 -2.70
N ASP A 2 -25.76 4.44 -3.77
CA ASP A 2 -25.49 3.01 -3.72
C ASP A 2 -24.01 2.77 -3.36
N ILE A 3 -23.72 1.67 -2.68
CA ILE A 3 -22.35 1.29 -2.29
C ILE A 3 -21.44 1.15 -3.51
N GLN A 4 -21.94 0.62 -4.61
CA GLN A 4 -21.18 0.50 -5.84
C GLN A 4 -20.83 1.86 -6.44
N ASP A 5 -21.75 2.81 -6.37
CA ASP A 5 -21.50 4.18 -6.86
C ASP A 5 -20.43 4.87 -6.02
N ILE A 6 -20.46 4.65 -4.71
CA ILE A 6 -19.44 5.20 -3.81
C ILE A 6 -18.07 4.63 -4.15
N LYS A 7 -17.96 3.32 -4.34
CA LYS A 7 -16.68 2.67 -4.67
C LYS A 7 -16.13 3.12 -6.02
N SER A 8 -17.00 3.29 -7.03
CA SER A 8 -16.56 3.70 -8.36
C SER A 8 -16.08 5.14 -8.41
N GLN A 9 -16.48 5.96 -7.44
CA GLN A 9 -16.07 7.36 -7.34
C GLN A 9 -14.79 7.56 -6.52
N PHE A 10 -14.36 6.55 -5.78
CA PHE A 10 -13.08 6.53 -5.09
C PHE A 10 -11.99 6.08 -6.06
N GLN A 11 -11.04 6.96 -6.35
CA GLN A 11 -10.06 6.71 -7.41
C GLN A 11 -8.63 6.88 -6.92
N LEU A 12 -7.75 5.98 -7.38
CA LEU A 12 -6.32 6.16 -7.26
C LEU A 12 -5.84 7.13 -8.34
N LEU A 13 -5.28 8.27 -7.95
CA LEU A 13 -4.78 9.29 -8.87
C LEU A 13 -3.35 8.98 -9.32
N SER A 14 -2.48 8.66 -8.38
CA SER A 14 -1.09 8.33 -8.66
C SER A 14 -0.49 7.62 -7.46
N PHE A 15 0.69 7.05 -7.67
CA PHE A 15 1.47 6.44 -6.60
C PHE A 15 2.95 6.71 -6.79
N MET A 16 3.71 6.56 -5.70
CA MET A 16 5.16 6.66 -5.74
C MET A 16 5.77 5.68 -4.74
N VAL A 17 6.97 5.21 -5.04
CA VAL A 17 7.75 4.44 -4.08
C VAL A 17 8.53 5.44 -3.24
N VAL A 18 8.18 5.52 -1.95
CA VAL A 18 8.79 6.44 -1.01
C VAL A 18 10.11 5.90 -0.51
N LYS A 19 10.15 4.57 -0.29
CA LYS A 19 11.33 3.92 0.25
C LYS A 19 11.41 2.49 -0.28
N LEU A 20 12.60 2.09 -0.65
CA LEU A 20 12.89 0.71 -1.03
C LEU A 20 14.25 0.35 -0.45
N GLU A 21 14.27 -0.58 0.50
CA GLU A 21 15.48 -1.10 1.12
C GLU A 21 15.56 -2.60 0.84
N PHE A 22 16.71 -3.03 0.39
CA PHE A 22 16.93 -4.42 0.03
C PHE A 22 18.27 -4.87 0.58
N ASN A 23 18.26 -5.93 1.36
CA ASN A 23 19.45 -6.58 1.86
C ASN A 23 19.41 -8.06 1.51
N ASN A 24 20.50 -8.56 0.93
CA ASN A 24 20.57 -9.95 0.52
C ASN A 24 21.97 -10.48 0.80
N THR A 25 22.03 -11.46 1.71
CA THR A 25 23.27 -12.16 2.01
C THR A 25 23.33 -13.56 1.36
N PHE A 26 22.31 -13.91 0.55
CA PHE A 26 22.29 -15.18 -0.17
C PHE A 26 23.40 -15.20 -1.21
N LEU A 27 24.33 -16.13 -1.05
CA LEU A 27 25.41 -16.37 -2.02
C LEU A 27 25.07 -17.51 -2.97
N ILE A 28 24.29 -18.47 -2.49
CA ILE A 28 23.92 -19.67 -3.23
C ILE A 28 22.45 -19.96 -2.99
N TYR A 29 21.71 -20.17 -4.07
CA TYR A 29 20.32 -20.60 -3.99
C TYR A 29 20.26 -22.13 -4.00
N ASP A 30 19.59 -22.71 -3.00
CA ASP A 30 19.40 -24.16 -2.89
C ASP A 30 17.91 -24.45 -2.67
N GLU A 31 17.24 -24.96 -3.69
CA GLU A 31 15.81 -25.28 -3.64
C GLU A 31 15.47 -26.38 -2.66
N ARG A 32 16.44 -27.20 -2.27
CA ARG A 32 16.23 -28.31 -1.35
C ARG A 32 16.13 -27.86 0.11
N LYS A 33 16.52 -26.63 0.41
CA LYS A 33 16.45 -26.07 1.77
C LYS A 33 15.26 -25.12 1.85
N PRO A 34 14.17 -25.52 2.52
CA PRO A 34 13.04 -24.62 2.70
C PRO A 34 13.45 -23.48 3.64
N GLY A 35 13.31 -22.26 3.17
CA GLY A 35 13.52 -21.08 3.99
C GLY A 35 12.24 -20.68 4.69
N LYS A 36 12.39 -20.00 5.81
CA LYS A 36 11.28 -19.36 6.48
C LYS A 36 11.07 -18.00 5.86
N LYS A 37 9.88 -17.76 5.30
CA LYS A 37 9.52 -16.49 4.69
C LYS A 37 8.41 -15.83 5.51
N GLU A 38 8.64 -14.58 5.88
CA GLU A 38 7.65 -13.79 6.61
C GLU A 38 7.33 -12.54 5.80
N ILE A 39 6.04 -12.24 5.69
CA ILE A 39 5.54 -11.03 5.03
C ILE A 39 4.70 -10.29 6.05
N ASP A 40 5.05 -9.03 6.29
CA ASP A 40 4.32 -8.16 7.19
C ASP A 40 3.86 -6.93 6.42
N VAL A 41 2.60 -6.56 6.55
CA VAL A 41 2.00 -5.45 5.84
C VAL A 41 1.32 -4.52 6.85
N ALA A 42 1.66 -3.25 6.78
CA ALA A 42 1.06 -2.21 7.60
C ALA A 42 0.67 -1.02 6.71
N TYR A 43 -0.15 -0.14 7.24
CA TYR A 43 -0.55 1.06 6.51
C TYR A 43 -0.55 2.27 7.44
N LYS A 44 -0.44 3.45 6.82
CA LYS A 44 -0.55 4.74 7.52
C LYS A 44 -1.29 5.72 6.62
N ILE A 45 -2.34 6.32 7.15
CA ILE A 45 -3.01 7.43 6.47
C ILE A 45 -2.21 8.69 6.76
N CYS A 46 -1.58 9.26 5.73
CA CYS A 46 -0.66 10.38 5.88
C CYS A 46 -1.39 11.71 5.93
N HIS A 47 -2.46 11.84 5.13
CA HIS A 47 -3.15 13.12 4.99
C HIS A 47 -4.53 12.89 4.41
N THR A 48 -5.51 13.65 4.88
CA THR A 48 -6.85 13.75 4.28
C THR A 48 -7.27 15.21 4.29
N ASP A 49 -7.91 15.66 3.23
CA ASP A 49 -8.39 17.04 3.12
C ASP A 49 -9.53 17.14 2.12
N VAL A 50 -10.17 18.28 2.07
CA VAL A 50 -11.22 18.61 1.10
C VAL A 50 -10.76 19.80 0.30
N ILE A 51 -10.79 19.66 -1.03
CA ILE A 51 -10.55 20.78 -1.93
C ILE A 51 -11.91 21.32 -2.37
N GLU A 52 -12.39 22.36 -1.69
CA GLU A 52 -13.73 22.90 -1.90
C GLU A 52 -13.93 23.41 -3.33
N GLU A 53 -12.92 24.04 -3.90
CA GLU A 53 -12.98 24.59 -5.24
C GLU A 53 -13.25 23.53 -6.31
N LYS A 54 -12.83 22.28 -6.05
CA LYS A 54 -12.97 21.16 -6.97
C LYS A 54 -14.06 20.19 -6.55
N ASN A 55 -14.71 20.43 -5.42
CA ASN A 55 -15.69 19.52 -4.82
C ASN A 55 -15.10 18.10 -4.66
N LYS A 56 -13.86 18.02 -4.22
CA LYS A 56 -13.13 16.76 -4.07
C LYS A 56 -12.59 16.59 -2.67
N ARG A 57 -12.66 15.36 -2.21
CA ARG A 57 -11.98 14.90 -1.01
C ARG A 57 -10.72 14.15 -1.45
N ILE A 58 -9.59 14.48 -0.87
CA ILE A 58 -8.30 13.86 -1.23
C ILE A 58 -7.68 13.18 -0.02
N GLY A 59 -6.84 12.19 -0.29
CA GLY A 59 -6.10 11.50 0.76
C GLY A 59 -4.84 10.88 0.24
N ALA A 60 -3.87 10.72 1.15
CA ALA A 60 -2.62 10.04 0.89
C ALA A 60 -2.46 8.90 1.90
N LEU A 61 -2.08 7.74 1.40
CA LEU A 61 -1.94 6.52 2.16
C LEU A 61 -0.58 5.88 1.88
N ASP A 62 0.14 5.53 2.92
CA ASP A 62 1.36 4.73 2.81
C ASP A 62 1.07 3.27 3.11
N LEU A 63 1.46 2.39 2.22
CA LEU A 63 1.49 0.96 2.46
C LEU A 63 2.93 0.54 2.71
N ILE A 64 3.16 -0.13 3.83
CA ILE A 64 4.48 -0.56 4.28
C ILE A 64 4.53 -2.08 4.17
N ILE A 65 5.42 -2.59 3.32
CA ILE A 65 5.58 -4.02 3.10
C ILE A 65 6.97 -4.43 3.57
N ASN A 66 7.04 -5.37 4.49
CA ASN A 66 8.29 -5.95 4.96
C ASN A 66 8.29 -7.43 4.62
N VAL A 67 9.31 -7.87 3.91
CA VAL A 67 9.50 -9.28 3.56
C VAL A 67 10.84 -9.71 4.11
N SER A 68 10.87 -10.86 4.78
CA SER A 68 12.11 -11.45 5.22
C SER A 68 12.12 -12.94 4.89
N SER A 69 13.27 -13.45 4.54
CA SER A 69 13.49 -14.88 4.31
C SER A 69 14.85 -15.25 4.85
N LYS A 70 14.90 -16.35 5.58
CA LYS A 70 16.14 -16.83 6.20
C LYS A 70 16.31 -18.30 5.94
N ILE A 71 17.50 -18.67 5.45
CA ILE A 71 17.92 -20.06 5.28
C ILE A 71 19.31 -20.18 5.90
N ASP A 72 19.44 -20.95 6.99
CA ASP A 72 20.66 -21.04 7.79
C ASP A 72 21.11 -19.65 8.24
N GLU A 73 22.31 -19.22 7.90
CA GLU A 73 22.84 -17.89 8.23
C GLU A 73 22.61 -16.87 7.11
N GLN A 74 22.03 -17.30 6.00
CA GLN A 74 21.74 -16.42 4.86
C GLN A 74 20.40 -15.76 5.04
N GLU A 75 20.35 -14.46 4.82
CA GLU A 75 19.16 -13.66 5.05
C GLU A 75 18.88 -12.72 3.87
N TYR A 76 17.60 -12.59 3.57
CA TYR A 76 17.06 -11.64 2.60
C TYR A 76 16.02 -10.79 3.31
N THR A 77 16.10 -9.48 3.19
CA THR A 77 15.09 -8.57 3.70
C THR A 77 14.75 -7.54 2.64
N LEU A 78 13.46 -7.23 2.54
CA LEU A 78 12.95 -6.18 1.68
C LEU A 78 12.00 -5.32 2.49
N LYS A 79 12.17 -4.00 2.43
CA LYS A 79 11.21 -3.06 2.96
C LYS A 79 10.81 -2.11 1.84
N ALA A 80 9.52 -2.02 1.57
CA ALA A 80 8.97 -1.10 0.59
C ALA A 80 7.89 -0.24 1.22
N ILE A 81 7.91 1.06 0.94
CA ILE A 81 6.84 1.99 1.32
C ILE A 81 6.31 2.59 0.03
N ILE A 82 5.04 2.35 -0.25
CA ILE A 82 4.37 2.84 -1.44
C ILE A 82 3.30 3.82 -0.99
N ARG A 83 3.39 5.05 -1.50
CA ARG A 83 2.41 6.09 -1.23
C ARG A 83 1.44 6.20 -2.38
N GLY A 84 0.16 6.12 -2.09
CA GLY A 84 -0.90 6.36 -3.05
C GLY A 84 -1.64 7.64 -2.75
N PHE A 85 -2.09 8.32 -3.80
CA PHE A 85 -2.90 9.52 -3.71
C PHE A 85 -4.26 9.19 -4.31
N PHE A 86 -5.31 9.49 -3.55
CA PHE A 86 -6.68 9.10 -3.87
C PHE A 86 -7.60 10.31 -3.81
N ASP A 87 -8.67 10.28 -4.60
CA ASP A 87 -9.73 11.26 -4.48
C ASP A 87 -11.11 10.61 -4.52
N ALA A 88 -12.10 11.38 -4.11
CA ALA A 88 -13.52 11.05 -4.20
C ALA A 88 -14.32 12.35 -4.19
N PRO A 89 -15.61 12.33 -4.58
CA PRO A 89 -16.46 13.49 -4.40
C PRO A 89 -16.56 13.91 -2.94
N ASP A 90 -16.66 15.20 -2.67
CA ASP A 90 -16.78 15.73 -1.31
C ASP A 90 -18.12 15.39 -0.66
N GLU A 91 -19.11 14.91 -1.43
CA GLU A 91 -20.36 14.38 -0.90
C GLU A 91 -20.14 13.13 -0.06
N MET A 92 -19.05 12.39 -0.33
CA MET A 92 -18.66 11.24 0.49
C MET A 92 -18.23 11.73 1.87
N SER A 93 -18.74 11.09 2.93
CA SER A 93 -18.35 11.46 4.29
C SER A 93 -16.88 11.14 4.55
N GLU A 94 -16.27 11.84 5.49
CA GLU A 94 -14.90 11.59 5.93
C GLU A 94 -14.73 10.14 6.40
N ASP A 95 -15.68 9.63 7.17
CA ASP A 95 -15.63 8.26 7.69
C ASP A 95 -15.63 7.24 6.56
N THR A 96 -16.50 7.41 5.57
CA THR A 96 -16.56 6.50 4.41
C THR A 96 -15.26 6.58 3.62
N PHE A 97 -14.76 7.78 3.37
CA PHE A 97 -13.50 7.97 2.64
C PHE A 97 -12.32 7.31 3.37
N THR A 98 -12.24 7.49 4.68
CA THR A 98 -11.19 6.88 5.51
C THR A 98 -11.24 5.36 5.46
N GLN A 99 -12.45 4.78 5.49
CA GLN A 99 -12.62 3.33 5.36
C GLN A 99 -12.20 2.84 3.98
N LEU A 100 -12.51 3.58 2.93
CA LEU A 100 -12.10 3.22 1.56
C LEU A 100 -10.59 3.32 1.39
N LEU A 101 -9.94 4.32 1.99
CA LEU A 101 -8.49 4.39 2.02
C LEU A 101 -7.89 3.14 2.67
N ARG A 102 -8.43 2.76 3.82
CA ARG A 102 -7.92 1.61 4.59
C ARG A 102 -8.09 0.29 3.83
N ILE A 103 -9.24 0.08 3.19
CA ILE A 103 -9.57 -1.19 2.56
C ILE A 103 -9.16 -1.21 1.09
N ASN A 104 -9.74 -0.31 0.29
CA ASN A 104 -9.53 -0.30 -1.16
C ASN A 104 -8.17 0.31 -1.52
N GLY A 105 -7.75 1.32 -0.78
CA GLY A 105 -6.45 1.95 -0.99
C GLY A 105 -5.31 0.98 -0.72
N CYS A 106 -5.35 0.27 0.42
CA CYS A 106 -4.34 -0.73 0.75
C CYS A 106 -4.31 -1.86 -0.28
N THR A 107 -5.48 -2.33 -0.73
CA THR A 107 -5.57 -3.38 -1.75
C THR A 107 -4.93 -2.93 -3.06
N ALA A 108 -5.22 -1.71 -3.51
CA ALA A 108 -4.65 -1.16 -4.74
C ALA A 108 -3.12 -1.06 -4.65
N LEU A 109 -2.61 -0.50 -3.55
CA LEU A 109 -1.16 -0.35 -3.36
C LEU A 109 -0.46 -1.69 -3.19
N TYR A 110 -1.09 -2.65 -2.52
CA TYR A 110 -0.52 -3.99 -2.39
C TYR A 110 -0.40 -4.67 -3.75
N SER A 111 -1.39 -4.52 -4.61
CA SER A 111 -1.35 -5.06 -5.97
C SER A 111 -0.21 -4.45 -6.79
N ILE A 112 0.04 -3.15 -6.63
CA ILE A 112 1.17 -2.46 -7.25
C ILE A 112 2.50 -3.00 -6.69
N GLY A 113 2.59 -3.12 -5.36
CA GLY A 113 3.79 -3.61 -4.69
C GLY A 113 4.18 -5.01 -5.09
N ARG A 114 3.21 -5.87 -5.39
CA ARG A 114 3.49 -7.23 -5.87
C ARG A 114 4.13 -7.26 -7.25
N GLY A 115 3.96 -6.20 -8.03
CA GLY A 115 4.57 -6.10 -9.35
C GLY A 115 5.99 -5.52 -9.34
N ILE A 116 6.45 -5.07 -8.20
CA ILE A 116 7.81 -4.55 -8.02
C ILE A 116 8.76 -5.71 -7.62
#